data_c19133b6ef08f3ac988074ff7d0e0617
#
_entry.id   c19133b6ef08f3ac988074ff7d0e0617
#
_cell.length_a   1.000
_cell.length_b   1.000
_cell.length_c   1.000
_cell.angle_alpha   90.00
_cell.angle_beta   90.00
_cell.angle_gamma   90.00
#
_symmetry.space_group_name_H-M   'P 1'
#
loop_
_entity.id
_entity.type
_entity.pdbx_description
1 polymer ?
#
loop_
_entity_poly.entity_id
_entity_poly.type
_entity_poly.pdbx_seq_one_letter_code
_entity_poly.pdbx_strand_id
1 'polypeptide(L)'
;EELYTEPDSAIKEETVVVITSIDDEVKKYFKRHPEKLYELSPRRFEELVASILKDMGFDVELTQATRDGGRDIIAYVKNAVCSYLTHIECKRYAADNKVGVGIIREVIGVHHIRKATKSIIVTTSYFSSDAIKEAESMENQLDLKDFTDIKTWLQRY
;
A
#
# COMPACT_ATOMS: atom_id res chain seq x y z
N GLU A 1 8.14 9.01 18.16
CA GLU A 1 6.92 9.01 18.77
C GLU A 1 6.33 10.33 18.90
N GLU A 2 7.05 11.34 19.19
CA GLU A 2 6.39 12.61 19.17
C GLU A 2 5.98 12.95 17.77
N LEU A 3 6.41 12.16 16.83
CA LEU A 3 5.88 12.30 15.52
C LEU A 3 4.38 12.21 15.52
N TYR A 4 3.87 11.45 16.46
CA TYR A 4 2.44 11.20 16.44
C TYR A 4 1.69 11.95 17.50
N THR A 5 2.38 12.61 18.38
CA THR A 5 1.71 13.42 19.35
C THR A 5 1.31 14.73 18.75
N GLU A 6 1.87 15.02 17.61
CA GLU A 6 1.57 16.24 17.04
C GLU A 6 1.09 16.01 15.70
N PRO A 7 -0.17 16.03 15.47
CA PRO A 7 -0.75 15.83 14.17
C PRO A 7 -0.54 17.01 13.26
N ASP A 8 0.51 17.74 13.50
CA ASP A 8 0.71 18.93 12.71
C ASP A 8 1.71 18.67 11.59
N SER A 9 2.28 19.71 11.08
CA SER A 9 3.11 19.66 9.92
C SER A 9 4.40 18.87 10.13
N ALA A 10 4.87 18.82 11.37
CA ALA A 10 6.14 18.14 11.61
C ALA A 10 6.04 16.65 11.31
N ILE A 11 4.95 16.02 11.74
CA ILE A 11 4.74 14.60 11.46
C ILE A 11 4.58 14.38 9.97
N LYS A 12 3.79 15.24 9.35
CA LYS A 12 3.56 15.12 7.91
C LYS A 12 4.84 15.34 7.12
N GLU A 13 5.61 16.32 7.54
CA GLU A 13 6.86 16.62 6.87
C GLU A 13 7.81 15.43 6.94
N GLU A 14 7.90 14.83 8.10
CA GLU A 14 8.80 13.69 8.25
C GLU A 14 8.34 12.51 7.44
N THR A 15 7.04 12.24 7.43
CA THR A 15 6.49 11.16 6.63
C THR A 15 6.77 11.39 5.15
N VAL A 16 6.57 12.61 4.69
CA VAL A 16 6.80 12.96 3.29
C VAL A 16 8.28 12.80 2.94
N VAL A 17 9.17 13.23 3.85
CA VAL A 17 10.60 13.09 3.61
C VAL A 17 11.00 11.63 3.45
N VAL A 18 10.45 10.74 4.30
CA VAL A 18 10.75 9.32 4.19
C VAL A 18 10.31 8.80 2.83
N ILE A 19 9.09 9.12 2.40
CA ILE A 19 8.59 8.66 1.11
C ILE A 19 9.44 9.18 -0.03
N THR A 20 9.78 10.46 0.00
CA THR A 20 10.53 11.06 -1.09
C THR A 20 12.00 10.69 -1.08
N SER A 21 12.49 10.12 0.02
CA SER A 21 13.89 9.72 0.09
C SER A 21 14.18 8.41 -0.63
N ILE A 22 13.14 7.68 -1.02
CA ILE A 22 13.33 6.46 -1.82
C ILE A 22 13.49 6.90 -3.27
N ASP A 23 14.73 6.92 -3.72
CA ASP A 23 15.00 7.44 -5.04
C ASP A 23 14.87 6.35 -6.11
N ASP A 24 15.05 6.77 -7.33
CA ASP A 24 14.87 5.87 -8.47
C ASP A 24 15.91 4.76 -8.50
N GLU A 25 17.09 4.99 -7.91
CA GLU A 25 18.11 3.96 -7.90
C GLU A 25 17.71 2.77 -7.05
N VAL A 26 17.03 3.02 -5.93
CA VAL A 26 16.50 1.95 -5.09
C VAL A 26 15.44 1.17 -5.86
N LYS A 27 14.56 1.87 -6.56
CA LYS A 27 13.51 1.21 -7.33
C LYS A 27 14.09 0.41 -8.49
N LYS A 28 15.15 0.93 -9.13
CA LYS A 28 15.85 0.18 -10.17
C LYS A 28 16.49 -1.08 -9.60
N TYR A 29 17.00 -1.00 -8.38
CA TYR A 29 17.57 -2.18 -7.72
C TYR A 29 16.51 -3.26 -7.56
N PHE A 30 15.33 -2.91 -7.07
CA PHE A 30 14.27 -3.89 -6.89
C PHE A 30 13.70 -4.39 -8.22
N LYS A 31 13.76 -3.56 -9.27
CA LYS A 31 13.40 -4.02 -10.61
C LYS A 31 14.33 -5.16 -11.04
N ARG A 32 15.62 -5.02 -10.79
CA ARG A 32 16.61 -6.04 -11.17
C ARG A 32 16.58 -7.23 -10.23
N HIS A 33 16.24 -7.01 -8.97
CA HIS A 33 16.29 -8.03 -7.92
C HIS A 33 14.98 -8.06 -7.14
N PRO A 34 13.87 -8.45 -7.80
CA PRO A 34 12.57 -8.43 -7.11
C PRO A 34 12.50 -9.38 -5.92
N GLU A 35 13.33 -10.42 -5.91
CA GLU A 35 13.35 -11.33 -4.77
C GLU A 35 13.82 -10.62 -3.49
N LYS A 36 14.48 -9.49 -3.61
CA LYS A 36 14.94 -8.73 -2.46
C LYS A 36 13.80 -8.01 -1.75
N LEU A 37 12.64 -7.92 -2.39
CA LEU A 37 11.47 -7.34 -1.73
C LEU A 37 11.09 -8.11 -0.48
N TYR A 38 11.34 -9.42 -0.47
CA TYR A 38 11.02 -10.25 0.69
C TYR A 38 11.86 -9.92 1.92
N GLU A 39 12.98 -9.22 1.73
CA GLU A 39 13.88 -8.86 2.82
C GLU A 39 13.53 -7.53 3.45
N LEU A 40 12.62 -6.78 2.85
CA LEU A 40 12.19 -5.51 3.42
C LEU A 40 11.38 -5.75 4.69
N SER A 41 11.49 -4.84 5.65
CA SER A 41 10.57 -4.84 6.77
C SER A 41 9.19 -4.44 6.25
N PRO A 42 8.11 -4.79 6.97
CA PRO A 42 6.78 -4.34 6.56
C PRO A 42 6.70 -2.82 6.39
N ARG A 43 7.34 -2.07 7.27
CA ARG A 43 7.32 -0.61 7.19
C ARG A 43 8.03 -0.11 5.93
N ARG A 44 9.18 -0.68 5.60
CA ARG A 44 9.90 -0.27 4.40
C ARG A 44 9.14 -0.63 3.14
N PHE A 45 8.44 -1.75 3.18
CA PHE A 45 7.59 -2.13 2.06
C PHE A 45 6.45 -1.12 1.87
N GLU A 46 5.82 -0.69 2.96
CA GLU A 46 4.79 0.34 2.88
C GLU A 46 5.33 1.62 2.26
N GLU A 47 6.51 2.03 2.68
CA GLU A 47 7.14 3.24 2.17
C GLU A 47 7.45 3.11 0.68
N LEU A 48 7.91 1.95 0.26
CA LEU A 48 8.22 1.72 -1.14
C LEU A 48 6.95 1.79 -1.99
N VAL A 49 5.89 1.12 -1.55
CA VAL A 49 4.62 1.14 -2.28
C VAL A 49 4.08 2.57 -2.36
N ALA A 50 4.13 3.31 -1.26
CA ALA A 50 3.66 4.69 -1.25
C ALA A 50 4.45 5.54 -2.25
N SER A 51 5.78 5.34 -2.31
CA SER A 51 6.63 6.10 -3.22
C SER A 51 6.32 5.77 -4.68
N ILE A 52 6.07 4.49 -4.99
CA ILE A 52 5.71 4.09 -6.34
C ILE A 52 4.38 4.71 -6.74
N LEU A 53 3.39 4.71 -5.85
CA LEU A 53 2.10 5.31 -6.14
C LEU A 53 2.22 6.82 -6.37
N LYS A 54 3.09 7.46 -5.60
CA LYS A 54 3.34 8.89 -5.80
C LYS A 54 3.91 9.15 -7.19
N ASP A 55 4.84 8.31 -7.63
CA ASP A 55 5.40 8.44 -8.98
C ASP A 55 4.35 8.23 -10.06
N MET A 56 3.29 7.49 -9.75
CA MET A 56 2.18 7.26 -10.66
C MET A 56 1.16 8.40 -10.65
N GLY A 57 1.38 9.41 -9.82
CA GLY A 57 0.52 10.60 -9.83
C GLY A 57 -0.49 10.68 -8.71
N PHE A 58 -0.45 9.75 -7.75
CA PHE A 58 -1.34 9.82 -6.59
C PHE A 58 -0.81 10.82 -5.57
N ASP A 59 -1.72 11.44 -4.85
CA ASP A 59 -1.38 12.28 -3.70
C ASP A 59 -1.46 11.36 -2.48
N VAL A 60 -0.30 10.95 -1.95
CA VAL A 60 -0.21 9.84 -1.01
C VAL A 60 0.17 10.32 0.39
N GLU A 61 -0.48 9.76 1.41
CA GLU A 61 -0.13 9.97 2.81
C GLU A 61 0.00 8.63 3.50
N LEU A 62 0.96 8.53 4.41
CA LEU A 62 1.04 7.41 5.33
C LEU A 62 0.40 7.85 6.64
N THR A 63 -0.53 7.04 7.14
CA THR A 63 -1.18 7.38 8.40
C THR A 63 -0.33 6.93 9.57
N GLN A 64 -0.78 7.29 10.74
CA GLN A 64 -0.20 6.86 11.98
C GLN A 64 -0.32 5.34 12.12
N ALA A 65 0.61 4.73 12.84
CA ALA A 65 0.58 3.30 13.07
C ALA A 65 -0.71 2.90 13.76
N THR A 66 -1.25 1.77 13.33
CA THR A 66 -2.44 1.22 13.96
C THR A 66 -2.05 0.45 15.21
N ARG A 67 -3.07 -0.11 15.88
CA ARG A 67 -2.87 -0.84 17.12
C ARG A 67 -1.91 -2.02 16.96
N ASP A 68 -1.86 -2.64 15.80
CA ASP A 68 -0.95 -3.74 15.55
C ASP A 68 0.39 -3.27 14.96
N GLY A 69 0.64 -1.97 14.96
CA GLY A 69 1.91 -1.42 14.53
C GLY A 69 2.00 -1.12 13.04
N GLY A 70 0.98 -1.45 12.29
CA GLY A 70 0.98 -1.17 10.87
C GLY A 70 0.53 0.23 10.56
N ARG A 71 0.79 0.68 9.35
CA ARG A 71 0.32 1.96 8.86
C ARG A 71 -0.53 1.73 7.64
N ASP A 72 -1.49 2.63 7.46
CA ASP A 72 -2.30 2.60 6.25
C ASP A 72 -1.75 3.62 5.27
N ILE A 73 -1.84 3.31 4.01
CA ILE A 73 -1.54 4.27 2.96
C ILE A 73 -2.87 4.80 2.47
N ILE A 74 -2.99 6.12 2.47
CA ILE A 74 -4.16 6.79 1.96
C ILE A 74 -3.74 7.55 0.71
N ALA A 75 -4.42 7.28 -0.38
CA ALA A 75 -4.11 7.96 -1.64
C ALA A 75 -5.35 8.69 -2.10
N TYR A 76 -5.16 9.93 -2.50
CA TYR A 76 -6.23 10.76 -3.03
C TYR A 76 -6.08 10.87 -4.53
N VAL A 77 -7.19 10.71 -5.22
CA VAL A 77 -7.25 10.97 -6.64
C VAL A 77 -8.13 12.19 -6.83
N LYS A 78 -7.56 13.26 -7.37
CA LYS A 78 -8.26 14.52 -7.54
C LYS A 78 -8.12 14.98 -8.99
N ASN A 79 -9.22 15.38 -9.58
CA ASN A 79 -9.19 15.98 -10.91
C ASN A 79 -10.31 17.01 -10.99
N ALA A 80 -10.52 17.59 -12.16
CA ALA A 80 -11.49 18.68 -12.33
C ALA A 80 -12.93 18.21 -12.11
N VAL A 81 -13.16 16.91 -12.19
CA VAL A 81 -14.53 16.37 -12.12
C VAL A 81 -14.84 15.80 -10.75
N CYS A 82 -13.89 15.08 -10.15
CA CYS A 82 -14.16 14.42 -8.88
C CYS A 82 -12.89 14.19 -8.07
N SER A 83 -13.07 13.85 -6.81
CA SER A 83 -11.97 13.39 -5.96
C SER A 83 -12.48 12.23 -5.13
N TYR A 84 -11.58 11.28 -4.84
CA TYR A 84 -11.98 10.15 -4.01
C TYR A 84 -10.78 9.62 -3.24
N LEU A 85 -11.10 8.86 -2.19
CA LEU A 85 -10.15 8.32 -1.24
C LEU A 85 -9.91 6.86 -1.55
N THR A 86 -8.64 6.47 -1.63
CA THR A 86 -8.24 5.08 -1.80
C THR A 86 -7.47 4.66 -0.57
N HIS A 87 -7.88 3.55 0.02
CA HIS A 87 -7.20 2.93 1.15
C HIS A 87 -6.33 1.80 0.63
N ILE A 88 -5.05 1.77 1.01
CA ILE A 88 -4.12 0.76 0.53
C ILE A 88 -3.56 0.00 1.72
N GLU A 89 -3.75 -1.31 1.72
CA GLU A 89 -3.25 -2.21 2.74
C GLU A 89 -2.07 -2.97 2.17
N CYS A 90 -0.92 -2.94 2.85
CA CYS A 90 0.28 -3.63 2.39
C CYS A 90 0.56 -4.82 3.28
N LYS A 91 0.83 -5.96 2.65
CA LYS A 91 1.17 -7.20 3.37
C LYS A 91 2.47 -7.75 2.81
N ARG A 92 3.57 -7.53 3.53
CA ARG A 92 4.86 -8.07 3.14
C ARG A 92 4.99 -9.48 3.69
N TYR A 93 4.56 -10.44 2.94
CA TYR A 93 4.56 -11.86 3.29
C TYR A 93 5.60 -12.60 2.47
N ALA A 94 6.04 -13.76 2.98
CA ALA A 94 6.87 -14.67 2.21
C ALA A 94 6.07 -15.22 1.02
N ALA A 95 6.77 -15.63 -0.03
CA ALA A 95 6.12 -16.07 -1.26
C ALA A 95 5.16 -17.23 -1.04
N ASP A 96 5.45 -18.10 -0.08
CA ASP A 96 4.62 -19.26 0.19
C ASP A 96 3.55 -19.00 1.24
N ASN A 97 3.48 -17.79 1.78
CA ASN A 97 2.47 -17.42 2.76
C ASN A 97 1.43 -16.53 2.07
N LYS A 98 0.44 -17.16 1.48
CA LYS A 98 -0.57 -16.45 0.68
C LYS A 98 -1.48 -15.61 1.56
N VAL A 99 -1.96 -14.51 1.00
CA VAL A 99 -2.97 -13.69 1.65
C VAL A 99 -4.30 -14.43 1.54
N GLY A 100 -4.90 -14.71 2.69
CA GLY A 100 -6.12 -15.49 2.76
C GLY A 100 -7.36 -14.65 2.91
N VAL A 101 -8.50 -15.34 2.99
CA VAL A 101 -9.81 -14.71 3.02
C VAL A 101 -10.00 -13.83 4.26
N GLY A 102 -9.33 -14.16 5.38
CA GLY A 102 -9.45 -13.35 6.59
C GLY A 102 -8.97 -11.92 6.40
N ILE A 103 -7.87 -11.77 5.66
CA ILE A 103 -7.33 -10.44 5.38
C ILE A 103 -8.29 -9.67 4.46
N ILE A 104 -8.88 -10.35 3.49
CA ILE A 104 -9.85 -9.70 2.61
C ILE A 104 -11.01 -9.13 3.43
N ARG A 105 -11.53 -9.92 4.36
CA ARG A 105 -12.66 -9.49 5.19
C ARG A 105 -12.30 -8.33 6.09
N GLU A 106 -11.08 -8.35 6.64
CA GLU A 106 -10.59 -7.22 7.44
C GLU A 106 -10.57 -5.94 6.61
N VAL A 107 -10.05 -6.03 5.40
CA VAL A 107 -9.92 -4.84 4.55
C VAL A 107 -11.29 -4.34 4.12
N ILE A 108 -12.22 -5.23 3.84
CA ILE A 108 -13.60 -4.83 3.53
C ILE A 108 -14.19 -4.04 4.71
N GLY A 109 -13.95 -4.51 5.94
CA GLY A 109 -14.41 -3.78 7.12
C GLY A 109 -13.81 -2.39 7.21
N VAL A 110 -12.50 -2.29 7.02
CA VAL A 110 -11.81 -1.00 7.07
C VAL A 110 -12.29 -0.09 5.95
N HIS A 111 -12.54 -0.65 4.77
CA HIS A 111 -13.07 0.11 3.63
C HIS A 111 -14.33 0.85 4.02
N HIS A 112 -15.26 0.17 4.68
CA HIS A 112 -16.52 0.77 5.10
C HIS A 112 -16.33 1.77 6.23
N ILE A 113 -15.47 1.45 7.20
CA ILE A 113 -15.20 2.36 8.31
C ILE A 113 -14.59 3.67 7.84
N ARG A 114 -13.62 3.58 6.93
CA ARG A 114 -12.95 4.77 6.39
C ARG A 114 -13.75 5.47 5.31
N LYS A 115 -14.84 4.86 4.88
CA LYS A 115 -15.67 5.41 3.79
C LYS A 115 -14.84 5.65 2.55
N ALA A 116 -13.93 4.72 2.27
CA ALA A 116 -13.10 4.82 1.08
C ALA A 116 -13.93 4.49 -0.15
N THR A 117 -13.58 5.11 -1.26
CA THR A 117 -14.21 4.78 -2.54
C THR A 117 -13.60 3.51 -3.09
N LYS A 118 -12.29 3.34 -2.89
CA LYS A 118 -11.55 2.20 -3.41
C LYS A 118 -10.61 1.70 -2.31
N SER A 119 -10.38 0.41 -2.27
CA SER A 119 -9.35 -0.18 -1.43
C SER A 119 -8.49 -1.08 -2.30
N ILE A 120 -7.22 -1.17 -1.96
CA ILE A 120 -6.25 -1.99 -2.68
C ILE A 120 -5.45 -2.77 -1.66
N ILE A 121 -5.27 -4.06 -1.88
CA ILE A 121 -4.36 -4.87 -1.06
C ILE A 121 -3.15 -5.18 -1.92
N VAL A 122 -1.96 -4.80 -1.44
CA VAL A 122 -0.70 -5.01 -2.14
C VAL A 122 0.14 -5.98 -1.32
N THR A 123 0.62 -7.04 -1.93
CA THR A 123 1.42 -8.03 -1.20
C THR A 123 2.62 -8.47 -2.01
N THR A 124 3.69 -8.83 -1.30
CA THR A 124 4.85 -9.48 -1.91
C THR A 124 4.58 -10.96 -2.16
N SER A 125 3.44 -11.47 -1.72
CA SER A 125 3.06 -12.86 -1.95
C SER A 125 1.98 -12.91 -3.04
N TYR A 126 1.06 -13.83 -2.89
CA TYR A 126 -0.04 -14.05 -3.81
C TYR A 126 -1.31 -14.22 -2.99
N PHE A 127 -2.45 -14.23 -3.64
CA PHE A 127 -3.74 -14.39 -2.96
C PHE A 127 -4.22 -15.81 -3.13
N SER A 128 -4.84 -16.36 -2.07
CA SER A 128 -5.45 -17.68 -2.18
C SER A 128 -6.67 -17.59 -3.08
N SER A 129 -7.09 -18.76 -3.62
CA SER A 129 -8.28 -18.78 -4.47
C SER A 129 -9.52 -18.32 -3.71
N ASP A 130 -9.61 -18.64 -2.41
CA ASP A 130 -10.73 -18.19 -1.60
C ASP A 130 -10.70 -16.69 -1.41
N ALA A 131 -9.49 -16.10 -1.26
CA ALA A 131 -9.35 -14.66 -1.12
C ALA A 131 -9.81 -13.95 -2.39
N ILE A 132 -9.41 -14.46 -3.55
CA ILE A 132 -9.81 -13.86 -4.83
C ILE A 132 -11.33 -13.92 -4.97
N LYS A 133 -11.93 -15.04 -4.60
CA LYS A 133 -13.36 -15.21 -4.69
C LYS A 133 -14.11 -14.26 -3.76
N GLU A 134 -13.60 -14.11 -2.54
CA GLU A 134 -14.22 -13.20 -1.56
C GLU A 134 -14.16 -11.76 -2.07
N ALA A 135 -13.05 -11.38 -2.70
CA ALA A 135 -12.87 -10.01 -3.19
C ALA A 135 -13.84 -9.69 -4.33
N GLU A 136 -14.34 -10.70 -5.02
CA GLU A 136 -15.30 -10.47 -6.10
C GLU A 136 -16.58 -9.82 -5.61
N SER A 137 -16.91 -10.00 -4.32
CA SER A 137 -18.09 -9.36 -3.76
C SER A 137 -17.97 -7.85 -3.71
N MET A 138 -16.74 -7.34 -3.86
CA MET A 138 -16.45 -5.91 -3.83
C MET A 138 -15.83 -5.45 -5.16
N GLU A 139 -16.27 -6.07 -6.24
CA GLU A 139 -15.75 -5.74 -7.57
C GLU A 139 -15.89 -4.24 -7.82
N ASN A 140 -14.87 -3.63 -8.41
CA ASN A 140 -14.76 -2.19 -8.66
C ASN A 140 -14.46 -1.36 -7.41
N GLN A 141 -14.53 -1.95 -6.20
CA GLN A 141 -14.20 -1.24 -4.97
C GLN A 141 -12.95 -1.80 -4.29
N LEU A 142 -12.57 -3.03 -4.60
CA LEU A 142 -11.41 -3.67 -4.01
C LEU A 142 -10.57 -4.31 -5.10
N ASP A 143 -9.30 -3.92 -5.17
CA ASP A 143 -8.35 -4.52 -6.11
C ASP A 143 -7.27 -5.27 -5.34
N LEU A 144 -6.81 -6.36 -5.91
CA LEU A 144 -5.75 -7.19 -5.34
C LEU A 144 -4.53 -7.10 -6.23
N LYS A 145 -3.40 -6.74 -5.63
CA LYS A 145 -2.13 -6.58 -6.36
C LYS A 145 -1.08 -7.45 -5.70
N ASP A 146 -0.61 -8.43 -6.42
CA ASP A 146 0.34 -9.41 -5.88
C ASP A 146 1.77 -9.09 -6.34
N PHE A 147 2.66 -10.03 -6.09
CA PHE A 147 4.07 -9.88 -6.42
C PHE A 147 4.28 -9.60 -7.91
N THR A 148 3.49 -10.26 -8.76
CA THR A 148 3.58 -10.04 -10.21
C THR A 148 3.22 -8.61 -10.56
N ASP A 149 2.20 -8.06 -9.91
CA ASP A 149 1.81 -6.67 -10.15
C ASP A 149 2.89 -5.70 -9.74
N ILE A 150 3.54 -5.95 -8.58
CA ILE A 150 4.62 -5.07 -8.12
C ILE A 150 5.77 -5.11 -9.11
N LYS A 151 6.12 -6.29 -9.63
CA LYS A 151 7.17 -6.38 -10.64
C LYS A 151 6.82 -5.57 -11.88
N THR A 152 5.56 -5.59 -12.27
CA THR A 152 5.10 -4.79 -13.40
C THR A 152 5.25 -3.31 -13.12
N TRP A 153 4.87 -2.86 -11.91
CA TRP A 153 5.02 -1.46 -11.54
C TRP A 153 6.48 -1.01 -11.61
N LEU A 154 7.39 -1.90 -11.20
CA LEU A 154 8.82 -1.57 -11.17
C LEU A 154 9.42 -1.47 -12.56
N GLN A 155 8.75 -1.97 -13.59
CA GLN A 155 9.28 -1.90 -14.94
C GLN A 155 9.41 -0.46 -15.46
N ARG A 156 8.73 0.49 -14.82
CA ARG A 156 8.79 1.89 -15.25
C ARG A 156 10.13 2.55 -14.89
N TYR A 157 10.95 1.94 -14.06
CA TYR A 157 12.25 2.48 -13.65
C TYR A 157 13.41 1.83 -14.43
#